data_ed18e0e199ef61056d2f6b3589349ac9
#
_entry.id   ed18e0e199ef61056d2f6b3589349ac9
#
_cell.length_a   1.000
_cell.length_b   1.000
_cell.length_c   1.000
_cell.angle_alpha   90.00
_cell.angle_beta   90.00
_cell.angle_gamma   90.00
#
_symmetry.space_group_name_H-M   'P 1'
#
loop_
_entity.id
_entity.type
_entity.pdbx_description
1 polymer ?
#
loop_
_entity_poly.entity_id
_entity_poly.type
_entity_poly.pdbx_seq_one_letter_code
_entity_poly.pdbx_strand_id
1 'polypeptide(L)'
;GNCIIQYPKKIYCNYNNLKKKIIVSNGTSLVIKNRLGKEYFLYPLKETPLELILNKKLLIKKFKKLKVKLINEKYYNFNMENNKNKISIFFDKNSYDLIGWQTEDIYQNLVITYIYNIKKNRNIDKKLFNLPKQH
;
A
#
# COMPACT_ATOMS: atom_id res chain seq x y z
N GLY A 1 7.88 11.36 0.35
CA GLY A 1 6.98 11.14 1.48
C GLY A 1 7.41 9.99 2.37
N ASN A 2 6.67 9.80 3.42
CA ASN A 2 6.95 8.75 4.40
C ASN A 2 5.70 7.92 4.63
N CYS A 3 5.90 6.61 4.76
CA CYS A 3 4.83 5.69 5.12
C CYS A 3 5.19 4.89 6.36
N ILE A 4 4.21 4.60 7.19
CA ILE A 4 4.31 3.72 8.34
C ILE A 4 3.28 2.62 8.16
N ILE A 5 3.74 1.37 8.18
CA ILE A 5 2.88 0.20 8.02
C ILE A 5 2.90 -0.59 9.32
N GLN A 6 1.73 -0.88 9.85
CA GLN A 6 1.56 -1.80 10.97
C GLN A 6 0.66 -2.95 10.52
N TYR A 7 1.23 -4.13 10.45
CA TYR A 7 0.46 -5.31 10.09
C TYR A 7 -0.43 -5.77 11.25
N PRO A 8 -1.63 -6.27 10.96
CA PRO A 8 -2.24 -6.29 9.63
C PRO A 8 -3.01 -5.01 9.31
N LYS A 9 -3.09 -4.67 8.04
CA LYS A 9 -4.07 -3.77 7.42
C LYS A 9 -4.01 -2.29 7.80
N LYS A 10 -3.00 -1.83 8.55
CA LYS A 10 -2.88 -0.43 8.95
C LYS A 10 -1.75 0.25 8.22
N ILE A 11 -2.02 1.43 7.67
CA ILE A 11 -1.03 2.25 7.00
C ILE A 11 -1.29 3.73 7.27
N TYR A 12 -0.23 4.49 7.39
CA TYR A 12 -0.25 5.93 7.34
C TYR A 12 0.83 6.40 6.39
N CYS A 13 0.44 7.07 5.31
CA CYS A 13 1.38 7.68 4.36
C CYS A 13 1.16 9.19 4.30
N ASN A 14 2.25 9.92 4.32
CA ASN A 14 2.28 11.36 4.15
C ASN A 14 3.14 11.68 2.93
N TYR A 15 2.54 12.29 1.93
CA TYR A 15 3.21 12.63 0.67
C TYR A 15 3.63 14.09 0.66
N ASN A 16 4.86 14.35 0.21
CA ASN A 16 5.41 15.70 0.06
C ASN A 16 5.04 16.29 -1.31
N ASN A 17 3.78 16.28 -1.66
CA ASN A 17 3.30 16.94 -2.86
C ASN A 17 2.66 18.30 -2.53
N LEU A 18 2.33 19.07 -3.57
CA LEU A 18 1.74 20.41 -3.40
C LEU A 18 0.43 20.39 -2.60
N LYS A 19 -0.33 19.32 -2.68
CA LYS A 19 -1.61 19.19 -1.99
C LYS A 19 -1.49 18.54 -0.61
N LYS A 20 -0.31 18.10 -0.22
CA LYS A 20 -0.03 17.40 1.04
C LYS A 20 -1.00 16.24 1.28
N LYS A 21 -0.99 15.31 0.35
CA LYS A 21 -1.84 14.12 0.39
C LYS A 21 -1.47 13.22 1.55
N ILE A 22 -2.48 12.68 2.22
CA ILE A 22 -2.31 11.62 3.21
C ILE A 22 -3.18 10.42 2.85
N ILE A 23 -2.69 9.24 3.20
CA ILE A 23 -3.43 7.98 3.08
C ILE A 23 -3.40 7.32 4.44
N VAL A 24 -4.57 6.97 4.97
CA VAL A 24 -4.68 6.32 6.29
C VAL A 24 -5.63 5.14 6.21
N SER A 25 -5.21 3.99 6.73
CA SER A 25 -6.09 2.84 6.96
C SER A 25 -6.08 2.46 8.42
N ASN A 26 -7.27 2.27 8.99
CA ASN A 26 -7.45 1.77 10.35
C ASN A 26 -7.62 0.23 10.42
N GLY A 27 -7.51 -0.44 9.28
CA GLY A 27 -7.72 -1.88 9.15
C GLY A 27 -9.06 -2.28 8.54
N THR A 28 -10.00 -1.37 8.48
CA THR A 28 -11.35 -1.59 7.90
C THR A 28 -11.64 -0.65 6.75
N SER A 29 -11.28 0.61 6.92
CA SER A 29 -11.53 1.67 5.96
C SER A 29 -10.23 2.38 5.59
N LEU A 30 -10.21 2.92 4.38
CA LEU A 30 -9.11 3.69 3.82
C LEU A 30 -9.58 5.10 3.54
N VAL A 31 -8.85 6.10 4.02
CA VAL A 31 -9.08 7.50 3.69
C VAL A 31 -7.92 8.04 2.88
N ILE A 32 -8.25 8.71 1.79
CA ILE A 32 -7.31 9.50 0.99
C ILE A 32 -7.76 10.96 1.10
N LYS A 33 -6.90 11.81 1.62
CA LYS A 33 -7.22 13.21 1.87
C LYS A 33 -6.08 14.13 1.42
N ASN A 34 -6.41 15.24 0.80
CA ASN A 34 -5.48 16.33 0.55
C ASN A 34 -5.63 17.39 1.66
N ARG A 35 -4.55 17.63 2.41
CA ARG A 35 -4.60 18.59 3.54
C ARG A 35 -4.86 20.03 3.10
N LEU A 36 -4.34 20.41 1.95
CA LEU A 36 -4.51 21.75 1.38
C LEU A 36 -5.64 21.84 0.35
N GLY A 37 -6.31 20.75 0.08
CA GLY A 37 -7.44 20.67 -0.83
C GLY A 37 -8.71 20.21 -0.13
N LYS A 38 -9.81 20.21 -0.88
CA LYS A 38 -11.11 19.75 -0.38
C LYS A 38 -11.37 18.28 -0.69
N GLU A 39 -10.40 17.59 -1.29
CA GLU A 39 -10.56 16.20 -1.68
C GLU A 39 -10.51 15.29 -0.45
N TYR A 40 -11.54 14.49 -0.30
CA TYR A 40 -11.66 13.49 0.75
C TYR A 40 -12.38 12.27 0.18
N PHE A 41 -11.70 11.13 0.22
CA PHE A 41 -12.25 9.86 -0.26
C PHE A 41 -12.20 8.82 0.83
N LEU A 42 -13.31 8.15 1.07
CA LEU A 42 -13.44 7.07 2.04
C LEU A 42 -13.82 5.79 1.28
N TYR A 43 -13.03 4.74 1.45
CA TYR A 43 -13.25 3.44 0.82
C TYR A 43 -13.22 2.32 1.85
N PRO A 44 -14.03 1.27 1.70
CA PRO A 44 -13.76 0.01 2.39
C PRO A 44 -12.39 -0.53 1.96
N LEU A 45 -11.53 -0.87 2.92
CA LEU A 45 -10.17 -1.33 2.61
C LEU A 45 -10.19 -2.56 1.69
N LYS A 46 -11.11 -3.49 1.91
CA LYS A 46 -11.24 -4.73 1.12
C LYS A 46 -11.59 -4.52 -0.35
N GLU A 47 -12.05 -3.32 -0.72
CA GLU A 47 -12.32 -2.96 -2.12
C GLU A 47 -11.12 -2.29 -2.79
N THR A 48 -10.03 -2.16 -2.08
CA THR A 48 -8.81 -1.53 -2.58
C THR A 48 -7.68 -2.54 -2.75
N PRO A 49 -6.73 -2.32 -3.69
CA PRO A 49 -5.55 -3.18 -3.80
C PRO A 49 -4.68 -3.20 -2.55
N LEU A 50 -4.76 -2.18 -1.70
CA LEU A 50 -3.97 -2.09 -0.48
C LEU A 50 -4.30 -3.18 0.53
N GLU A 51 -5.51 -3.75 0.50
CA GLU A 51 -5.84 -4.88 1.38
C GLU A 51 -4.86 -6.03 1.19
N LEU A 52 -4.52 -6.35 -0.04
CA LEU A 52 -3.59 -7.44 -0.34
C LEU A 52 -2.19 -7.14 0.17
N ILE A 53 -1.73 -5.92 -0.02
CA ILE A 53 -0.40 -5.48 0.40
C ILE A 53 -0.29 -5.45 1.92
N LEU A 54 -1.33 -5.02 2.61
CA LEU A 54 -1.35 -4.85 4.06
C LEU A 54 -1.76 -6.11 4.83
N ASN A 55 -2.08 -7.19 4.13
CA ASN A 55 -2.46 -8.46 4.75
C ASN A 55 -1.44 -9.55 4.42
N LYS A 56 -0.43 -9.70 5.26
CA LYS A 56 0.63 -10.69 5.07
C LYS A 56 0.13 -12.12 4.94
N LYS A 57 -0.85 -12.51 5.75
CA LYS A 57 -1.40 -13.87 5.71
C LYS A 57 -2.09 -14.16 4.39
N LEU A 58 -2.89 -13.23 3.90
CA LEU A 58 -3.57 -13.35 2.62
C LEU A 58 -2.56 -13.36 1.48
N LEU A 59 -1.56 -12.50 1.56
CA LEU A 59 -0.50 -12.40 0.57
C LEU A 59 0.29 -13.71 0.47
N ILE A 60 0.68 -14.29 1.61
CA ILE A 60 1.41 -15.57 1.64
C ILE A 60 0.55 -16.71 1.07
N LYS A 61 -0.73 -16.76 1.39
CA LYS A 61 -1.64 -17.76 0.81
C LYS A 61 -1.71 -17.65 -0.72
N LYS A 62 -1.82 -16.43 -1.23
CA LYS A 62 -1.87 -16.19 -2.67
C LYS A 62 -0.51 -16.40 -3.32
N PHE A 63 0.57 -16.10 -2.63
CA PHE A 63 1.94 -16.31 -3.09
C PHE A 63 2.22 -17.77 -3.48
N LYS A 64 1.67 -18.72 -2.70
CA LYS A 64 1.82 -20.16 -3.00
C LYS A 64 1.06 -20.60 -4.24
N LYS A 65 0.02 -19.88 -4.63
CA LYS A 65 -0.86 -20.21 -5.77
C LYS A 65 -0.49 -19.47 -7.05
N LEU A 66 0.25 -18.39 -6.96
CA LEU A 66 0.60 -17.54 -8.09
C LEU A 66 2.00 -17.86 -8.60
N LYS A 67 2.17 -17.73 -9.93
CA LYS A 67 3.49 -17.81 -10.53
C LYS A 67 4.26 -16.54 -10.16
N VAL A 68 5.27 -16.71 -9.34
CA VAL A 68 6.17 -15.64 -8.96
C VAL A 68 7.29 -15.58 -10.00
N LYS A 69 7.52 -14.40 -10.56
CA LYS A 69 8.62 -14.16 -11.48
C LYS A 69 9.80 -13.58 -10.72
N LEU A 70 11.00 -14.04 -11.06
CA LEU A 70 12.23 -13.45 -10.56
C LEU A 70 12.72 -12.42 -11.58
N ILE A 71 12.84 -11.15 -11.17
CA ILE A 71 13.26 -10.06 -12.05
C ILE A 71 14.69 -9.65 -11.69
N ASN A 72 15.58 -9.65 -12.70
CA ASN A 72 16.99 -9.25 -12.56
C ASN A 72 17.72 -9.95 -11.40
N GLU A 73 17.29 -11.16 -11.03
CA GLU A 73 17.83 -11.95 -9.91
C GLU A 73 17.79 -11.22 -8.56
N LYS A 74 17.04 -10.11 -8.47
CA LYS A 74 16.97 -9.25 -7.28
C LYS A 74 15.59 -9.20 -6.63
N TYR A 75 14.52 -9.32 -7.42
CA TYR A 75 13.17 -9.07 -6.96
C TYR A 75 12.23 -10.20 -7.33
N TYR A 76 11.37 -10.58 -6.39
CA TYR A 76 10.20 -11.38 -6.69
C TYR A 76 9.08 -10.45 -7.13
N ASN A 77 8.45 -10.78 -8.24
CA ASN A 77 7.31 -10.05 -8.78
C ASN A 77 6.12 -10.98 -8.95
N PHE A 78 4.96 -10.52 -8.55
CA PHE A 78 3.72 -11.20 -8.90
C PHE A 78 2.61 -10.20 -9.20
N ASN A 79 1.74 -10.62 -10.10
CA ASN A 79 0.64 -9.82 -10.59
C ASN A 79 -0.67 -10.38 -10.03
N MET A 80 -1.54 -9.49 -9.60
CA MET A 80 -2.84 -9.85 -9.04
C MET A 80 -3.92 -8.95 -9.62
N GLU A 81 -5.14 -9.49 -9.70
CA GLU A 81 -6.32 -8.70 -10.02
C GLU A 81 -7.28 -8.75 -8.84
N ASN A 82 -7.81 -7.59 -8.47
CA ASN A 82 -8.83 -7.46 -7.45
C ASN A 82 -9.85 -6.43 -7.94
N ASN A 83 -11.13 -6.85 -8.10
CA ASN A 83 -12.22 -5.97 -8.50
C ASN A 83 -11.90 -5.06 -9.70
N LYS A 84 -11.38 -5.64 -10.79
CA LYS A 84 -10.93 -4.95 -12.01
C LYS A 84 -9.65 -4.12 -11.85
N ASN A 85 -9.06 -4.10 -10.68
CA ASN A 85 -7.77 -3.45 -10.45
C ASN A 85 -6.64 -4.47 -10.64
N LYS A 86 -5.66 -4.10 -11.46
CA LYS A 86 -4.44 -4.88 -11.63
C LYS A 86 -3.35 -4.29 -10.77
N ILE A 87 -2.69 -5.14 -10.00
CA ILE A 87 -1.57 -4.73 -9.16
C ILE A 87 -0.38 -5.65 -9.40
N SER A 88 0.78 -5.03 -9.55
CA SER A 88 2.06 -5.73 -9.64
C SER A 88 2.85 -5.42 -8.38
N ILE A 89 3.25 -6.44 -7.63
CA ILE A 89 3.89 -6.29 -6.33
C ILE A 89 5.31 -6.82 -6.41
N PHE A 90 6.26 -6.12 -5.77
CA PHE A 90 7.67 -6.45 -5.80
C PHE A 90 8.21 -6.65 -4.39
N PHE A 91 8.94 -7.76 -4.18
CA PHE A 91 9.62 -8.06 -2.92
C PHE A 91 11.09 -8.29 -3.16
N ASP A 92 11.92 -7.95 -2.18
CA ASP A 92 13.32 -8.27 -2.21
C ASP A 92 13.52 -9.79 -2.12
N LYS A 93 14.39 -10.34 -2.99
CA LYS A 93 14.66 -11.77 -3.05
C LYS A 93 15.27 -12.30 -1.76
N ASN A 94 16.12 -11.52 -1.13
CA ASN A 94 16.89 -11.96 0.03
C ASN A 94 16.16 -11.73 1.35
N SER A 95 15.58 -10.55 1.53
CA SER A 95 14.94 -10.15 2.78
C SER A 95 13.43 -10.38 2.81
N TYR A 96 12.79 -10.60 1.64
CA TYR A 96 11.33 -10.65 1.47
C TYR A 96 10.62 -9.35 1.86
N ASP A 97 11.37 -8.26 1.95
CA ASP A 97 10.77 -6.96 2.22
C ASP A 97 9.97 -6.46 1.01
N LEU A 98 8.85 -5.82 1.29
CA LEU A 98 8.06 -5.16 0.26
C LEU A 98 8.86 -3.97 -0.28
N ILE A 99 9.16 -4.00 -1.58
CA ILE A 99 9.90 -2.93 -2.26
C ILE A 99 8.96 -1.90 -2.84
N GLY A 100 7.82 -2.33 -3.33
CA GLY A 100 6.87 -1.43 -3.94
C GLY A 100 5.79 -2.17 -4.72
N TRP A 101 4.96 -1.40 -5.35
CA TRP A 101 3.89 -1.93 -6.19
C TRP A 101 3.57 -0.96 -7.31
N GLN A 102 2.89 -1.48 -8.31
CA GLN A 102 2.50 -0.76 -9.50
C GLN A 102 1.02 -1.03 -9.77
N THR A 103 0.27 0.02 -9.96
CA THR A 103 -1.15 -0.05 -10.29
C THR A 103 -1.44 0.80 -11.52
N GLU A 104 -2.58 0.54 -12.18
CA GLU A 104 -3.10 1.42 -13.20
C GLU A 104 -4.27 2.21 -12.64
N ASP A 105 -4.35 3.51 -12.96
CA ASP A 105 -5.50 4.33 -12.64
C ASP A 105 -6.63 4.13 -13.67
N ILE A 106 -7.74 4.81 -13.47
CA ILE A 106 -8.91 4.72 -14.37
C ILE A 106 -8.61 5.19 -15.81
N TYR A 107 -7.55 5.96 -16.00
CA TYR A 107 -7.10 6.44 -17.31
C TYR A 107 -5.98 5.57 -17.90
N GLN A 108 -5.72 4.40 -17.30
CA GLN A 108 -4.63 3.49 -17.67
C GLN A 108 -3.23 4.08 -17.47
N ASN A 109 -3.11 5.12 -16.66
CA ASN A 109 -1.81 5.65 -16.25
C ASN A 109 -1.18 4.74 -15.20
N LEU A 110 0.09 4.49 -15.38
CA LEU A 110 0.87 3.66 -14.47
C LEU A 110 1.21 4.46 -13.21
N VAL A 111 0.85 3.93 -12.06
CA VAL A 111 1.20 4.50 -10.75
C VAL A 111 2.17 3.55 -10.06
N ILE A 112 3.37 4.04 -9.79
CA ILE A 112 4.43 3.26 -9.18
C ILE A 112 4.74 3.82 -7.79
N THR A 113 4.74 2.95 -6.80
CA THR A 113 5.11 3.29 -5.43
C THR A 113 6.38 2.53 -5.05
N TYR A 114 7.42 3.25 -4.65
CA TYR A 114 8.66 2.67 -4.15
C TYR A 114 8.76 2.84 -2.65
N ILE A 115 9.27 1.80 -2.00
CA ILE A 115 9.55 1.82 -0.56
C ILE A 115 11.07 1.69 -0.39
N TYR A 116 11.66 2.63 0.31
CA TYR A 116 13.09 2.63 0.60
C TYR A 116 13.33 3.18 2.01
N ASN A 117 14.55 3.01 2.53
CA ASN A 117 14.91 3.38 3.89
C ASN A 117 14.00 2.75 4.95
N ILE A 118 13.79 1.44 4.83
CA ILE A 118 12.89 0.69 5.71
C ILE A 118 13.50 0.59 7.11
N LYS A 119 12.70 0.97 8.11
CA LYS A 119 13.04 0.79 9.53
C LYS A 119 11.99 -0.12 10.14
N LYS A 120 12.44 -1.21 10.77
CA LYS A 120 11.55 -2.25 11.30
C LYS A 120 11.42 -2.17 12.81
N ASN A 121 10.33 -2.73 13.33
CA ASN A 121 10.11 -2.96 14.78
C ASN A 121 10.21 -1.67 15.60
N ARG A 122 9.66 -0.57 15.09
CA ARG A 122 9.58 0.70 15.81
C ARG A 122 8.33 0.77 16.65
N ASN A 123 8.43 1.44 17.80
CA ASN A 123 7.26 1.77 18.59
C ASN A 123 6.46 2.85 17.88
N ILE A 124 5.18 2.58 17.65
CA ILE A 124 4.29 3.46 16.87
C ILE A 124 3.07 3.80 17.72
N ASP A 125 2.70 5.07 17.77
CA ASP A 125 1.47 5.51 18.40
C ASP A 125 0.28 4.98 17.60
N LYS A 126 -0.59 4.23 18.25
CA LYS A 126 -1.79 3.64 17.62
C LYS A 126 -2.75 4.70 17.08
N LYS A 127 -2.74 5.91 17.64
CA LYS A 127 -3.56 7.04 17.17
C LYS A 127 -3.20 7.49 15.77
N LEU A 128 -2.00 7.15 15.27
CA LEU A 128 -1.58 7.49 13.92
C LEU A 128 -2.54 6.95 12.86
N PHE A 129 -3.13 5.79 13.13
CA PHE A 129 -4.04 5.11 12.18
C PHE A 129 -5.51 5.49 12.35
N ASN A 130 -5.82 6.46 13.20
CA ASN A 130 -7.17 7.00 13.28
C ASN A 130 -7.51 7.72 11.99
N LEU A 131 -8.70 7.45 11.45
CA LEU A 131 -9.10 8.05 10.19
C LEU A 131 -9.27 9.57 10.38
N PRO A 132 -8.70 10.39 9.49
CA PRO A 132 -8.89 11.83 9.55
C PRO A 132 -10.34 12.17 9.20
N LYS A 133 -10.84 13.22 9.81
CA LYS A 133 -12.16 13.78 9.49
C LYS A 133 -12.08 14.58 8.19
N GLN A 134 -13.22 14.71 7.53
CA GLN A 134 -13.31 15.49 6.30
C GLN A 134 -13.00 16.98 6.54
N HIS A 135 -13.32 17.47 7.71
CA HIS A 135 -13.08 18.87 8.09
C HIS A 135 -12.17 18.99 9.29
#